data_cb39aa2ae3d863ffe81fa1efe26b1041
#
_entry.id   cb39aa2ae3d863ffe81fa1efe26b1041
#
_cell.length_a   1.000
_cell.length_b   1.000
_cell.length_c   1.000
_cell.angle_alpha   90.00
_cell.angle_beta   90.00
_cell.angle_gamma   90.00
#
_symmetry.space_group_name_H-M   'P 1'
#
loop_
_entity.id
_entity.type
_entity.pdbx_description
1 polymer ?
#
loop_
_entity_poly.entity_id
_entity_poly.type
_entity_poly.pdbx_seq_one_letter_code
_entity_poly.pdbx_strand_id
1 'polypeptide(L)'
;TLDMYEHTDMKFAKGYFHWFYLIQPAPLPEKMIMADPKRWLHSRFNRSSKRAIGRVEDEYFRAFKQNKRIHATCEDYRAAATIDLEHDKKDRNKKLNIPIQVLWGKKGVVGKQFNSIKIWQKYTNKKIYGAEINSDHFIPEESPKQTIKHLKKFFLKYV
;
A
#
# COMPACT_ATOMS: atom_id res chain seq x y z
N THR A 1 3.06 -4.26 7.86
CA THR A 1 2.08 -3.30 8.44
C THR A 1 2.47 -2.89 9.84
N LEU A 2 2.88 -3.82 10.71
CA LEU A 2 3.30 -3.57 12.09
C LEU A 2 4.36 -2.46 12.19
N ASP A 3 5.44 -2.56 11.42
CA ASP A 3 6.50 -1.53 11.43
C ASP A 3 5.99 -0.13 11.06
N MET A 4 4.99 -0.02 10.19
CA MET A 4 4.41 1.28 9.82
C MET A 4 3.56 1.85 10.94
N TYR A 5 2.74 1.02 11.61
CA TYR A 5 1.93 1.47 12.75
C TYR A 5 2.78 1.81 13.97
N GLU A 6 3.86 1.07 14.24
CA GLU A 6 4.78 1.34 15.36
C GLU A 6 5.59 2.64 15.17
N HIS A 7 5.69 3.16 13.94
CA HIS A 7 6.46 4.37 13.61
C HIS A 7 5.60 5.47 13.00
N THR A 8 4.31 5.51 13.34
CA THR A 8 3.43 6.60 12.90
C THR A 8 3.77 7.90 13.63
N ASP A 9 3.86 8.96 12.85
CA ASP A 9 4.04 10.32 13.32
C ASP A 9 3.14 11.30 12.55
N MET A 10 3.21 12.58 12.85
CA MET A 10 2.42 13.60 12.15
C MET A 10 2.75 13.66 10.64
N LYS A 11 3.98 13.36 10.24
CA LYS A 11 4.39 13.35 8.85
C LYS A 11 3.76 12.17 8.11
N PHE A 12 3.73 11.00 8.75
CA PHE A 12 3.01 9.82 8.26
C PHE A 12 1.50 10.11 8.16
N ALA A 13 0.90 10.67 9.22
CA ALA A 13 -0.52 11.00 9.25
C ALA A 13 -0.94 11.97 8.14
N LYS A 14 -0.12 12.99 7.85
CA LYS A 14 -0.37 13.91 6.71
C LYS A 14 -0.32 13.20 5.36
N GLY A 15 0.60 12.24 5.18
CA GLY A 15 0.73 11.47 3.94
C GLY A 15 -0.34 10.40 3.77
N TYR A 16 -0.70 9.75 4.85
CA TYR A 16 -1.61 8.60 4.90
C TYR A 16 -2.80 8.81 5.84
N PHE A 17 -3.40 10.02 5.84
CA PHE A 17 -4.54 10.34 6.71
C PHE A 17 -5.71 9.35 6.57
N HIS A 18 -5.88 8.76 5.39
CA HIS A 18 -6.92 7.78 5.12
C HIS A 18 -6.79 6.50 5.96
N TRP A 19 -5.60 6.15 6.45
CA TRP A 19 -5.43 5.04 7.38
C TRP A 19 -6.20 5.29 8.68
N PHE A 20 -6.12 6.51 9.21
CA PHE A 20 -6.81 6.92 10.44
C PHE A 20 -8.30 7.17 10.24
N TYR A 21 -8.69 7.53 9.03
CA TYR A 21 -10.08 7.74 8.68
C TYR A 21 -10.82 6.44 8.42
N LEU A 22 -10.25 5.52 7.64
CA LEU A 22 -10.91 4.27 7.24
C LEU A 22 -11.08 3.28 8.39
N ILE A 23 -10.28 3.38 9.45
CA ILE A 23 -10.40 2.55 10.65
C ILE A 23 -11.51 2.99 11.60
N GLN A 24 -12.15 4.13 11.36
CA GLN A 24 -13.24 4.60 12.22
C GLN A 24 -14.41 3.59 12.21
N PRO A 25 -15.21 3.55 13.31
CA PRO A 25 -16.33 2.61 13.42
C PRO A 25 -17.30 2.72 12.24
N ALA A 26 -17.78 1.56 11.78
CA ALA A 26 -18.85 1.50 10.81
C ALA A 26 -20.16 2.12 11.39
N PRO A 27 -20.97 2.77 10.59
CA PRO A 27 -20.85 2.99 9.15
C PRO A 27 -20.29 4.37 8.76
N LEU A 28 -19.50 5.02 9.63
CA LEU A 28 -19.12 6.42 9.42
C LEU A 28 -18.31 6.63 8.14
N PRO A 29 -17.15 6.00 7.92
CA PRO A 29 -16.36 6.22 6.70
C PRO A 29 -17.10 5.74 5.45
N GLU A 30 -17.82 4.63 5.54
CA GLU A 30 -18.62 4.11 4.43
C GLU A 30 -19.65 5.10 3.92
N LYS A 31 -20.47 5.66 4.82
CA LYS A 31 -21.51 6.64 4.46
C LYS A 31 -20.92 7.90 3.84
N MET A 32 -19.83 8.41 4.39
CA MET A 32 -19.17 9.60 3.85
C MET A 32 -18.55 9.34 2.48
N ILE A 33 -17.94 8.17 2.26
CA ILE A 33 -17.39 7.80 0.96
C ILE A 33 -18.52 7.58 -0.06
N MET A 34 -19.61 6.92 0.35
CA MET A 34 -20.76 6.67 -0.53
C MET A 34 -21.48 7.95 -0.97
N ALA A 35 -21.36 9.05 -0.22
CA ALA A 35 -21.92 10.34 -0.61
C ALA A 35 -21.28 10.89 -1.90
N ASP A 36 -19.97 10.66 -2.09
CA ASP A 36 -19.26 11.01 -3.34
C ASP A 36 -18.03 10.09 -3.53
N PRO A 37 -18.25 8.84 -3.96
CA PRO A 37 -17.18 7.86 -4.09
C PRO A 37 -16.17 8.22 -5.19
N LYS A 38 -16.57 8.98 -6.19
CA LYS A 38 -15.66 9.44 -7.25
C LYS A 38 -14.68 10.48 -6.71
N ARG A 39 -15.16 11.45 -5.95
CA ARG A 39 -14.31 12.45 -5.30
C ARG A 39 -13.37 11.82 -4.29
N TRP A 40 -13.88 10.87 -3.51
CA TRP A 40 -13.03 10.11 -2.58
C TRP A 40 -11.90 9.40 -3.32
N LEU A 41 -12.21 8.58 -4.32
CA LEU A 41 -11.20 7.87 -5.11
C LEU A 41 -10.17 8.86 -5.73
N HIS A 42 -10.66 9.94 -6.34
CA HIS A 42 -9.82 10.99 -6.94
C HIS A 42 -8.86 11.63 -5.93
N SER A 43 -9.30 11.78 -4.66
CA SER A 43 -8.48 12.36 -3.60
C SER A 43 -7.32 11.45 -3.17
N ARG A 44 -7.35 10.16 -3.53
CA ARG A 44 -6.24 9.21 -3.24
C ARG A 44 -5.08 9.37 -4.22
N PHE A 45 -5.33 9.97 -5.37
CA PHE A 45 -4.31 10.17 -6.39
C PHE A 45 -3.65 11.54 -6.23
N ASN A 46 -2.34 11.58 -6.10
CA ASN A 46 -1.59 12.82 -6.20
C ASN A 46 -1.48 13.29 -7.65
N ARG A 47 -0.86 14.43 -7.88
CA ARG A 47 -0.73 15.03 -9.22
C ARG A 47 0.01 14.11 -10.22
N SER A 48 1.01 13.37 -9.76
CA SER A 48 1.80 12.44 -10.57
C SER A 48 0.97 11.22 -10.96
N SER A 49 0.31 10.64 -9.97
CA SER A 49 -0.53 9.45 -10.13
C SER A 49 -1.75 9.73 -11.01
N LYS A 50 -2.39 10.91 -10.89
CA LYS A 50 -3.53 11.30 -11.74
C LYS A 50 -3.22 11.20 -13.23
N ARG A 51 -2.02 11.60 -13.65
CA ARG A 51 -1.60 11.49 -15.04
C ARG A 51 -1.44 10.03 -15.51
N ALA A 52 -0.92 9.17 -14.64
CA ALA A 52 -0.69 7.77 -14.95
C ALA A 52 -2.00 6.95 -14.92
N ILE A 53 -2.85 7.22 -13.92
CA ILE A 53 -4.10 6.49 -13.66
C ILE A 53 -5.23 6.97 -14.56
N GLY A 54 -5.20 8.21 -15.07
CA GLY A 54 -6.30 8.79 -15.86
C GLY A 54 -6.79 7.94 -17.05
N ARG A 55 -5.95 7.03 -17.55
CA ARG A 55 -6.33 6.08 -18.60
C ARG A 55 -7.18 4.91 -18.10
N VAL A 56 -7.12 4.60 -16.82
CA VAL A 56 -7.78 3.45 -16.18
C VAL A 56 -8.65 3.85 -15.00
N GLU A 57 -8.83 5.14 -14.78
CA GLU A 57 -9.59 5.68 -13.64
C GLU A 57 -11.04 5.17 -13.63
N ASP A 58 -11.67 5.08 -14.79
CA ASP A 58 -13.05 4.60 -14.89
C ASP A 58 -13.17 3.13 -14.44
N GLU A 59 -12.16 2.30 -14.70
CA GLU A 59 -12.14 0.91 -14.22
C GLU A 59 -11.98 0.84 -12.70
N TYR A 60 -11.09 1.64 -12.13
CA TYR A 60 -10.97 1.76 -10.68
C TYR A 60 -12.27 2.24 -10.06
N PHE A 61 -12.90 3.28 -10.65
CA PHE A 61 -14.17 3.78 -10.16
C PHE A 61 -15.30 2.76 -10.28
N ARG A 62 -15.42 2.08 -11.43
CA ARG A 62 -16.39 1.01 -11.64
C ARG A 62 -16.25 -0.10 -10.59
N ALA A 63 -15.02 -0.47 -10.26
CA ALA A 63 -14.74 -1.43 -9.22
C ALA A 63 -15.09 -0.89 -7.83
N PHE A 64 -14.70 0.34 -7.50
CA PHE A 64 -14.79 0.90 -6.17
C PHE A 64 -16.20 1.34 -5.75
N LYS A 65 -17.01 1.92 -6.65
CA LYS A 65 -18.30 2.58 -6.34
C LYS A 65 -19.39 1.70 -5.67
N GLN A 66 -19.18 0.41 -5.56
CA GLN A 66 -20.15 -0.51 -4.96
C GLN A 66 -20.07 -0.46 -3.44
N ASN A 67 -21.22 -0.28 -2.75
CA ASN A 67 -21.29 -0.17 -1.29
C ASN A 67 -20.53 -1.29 -0.56
N LYS A 68 -20.72 -2.54 -1.00
CA LYS A 68 -20.03 -3.70 -0.42
C LYS A 68 -18.50 -3.63 -0.56
N ARG A 69 -17.99 -3.02 -1.63
CA ARG A 69 -16.55 -2.86 -1.84
C ARG A 69 -15.97 -1.72 -1.03
N ILE A 70 -16.74 -0.64 -0.87
CA ILE A 70 -16.38 0.46 0.04
C ILE A 70 -16.30 -0.08 1.47
N HIS A 71 -17.32 -0.84 1.90
CA HIS A 71 -17.29 -1.49 3.21
C HIS A 71 -16.11 -2.44 3.36
N ALA A 72 -15.88 -3.33 2.40
CA ALA A 72 -14.74 -4.25 2.44
C ALA A 72 -13.40 -3.49 2.52
N THR A 73 -13.26 -2.36 1.82
CA THR A 73 -12.07 -1.51 1.94
C THR A 73 -11.90 -0.98 3.37
N CYS A 74 -12.98 -0.53 4.01
CA CYS A 74 -12.89 -0.07 5.41
C CYS A 74 -12.55 -1.21 6.37
N GLU A 75 -13.15 -2.40 6.19
CA GLU A 75 -12.83 -3.58 7.00
C GLU A 75 -11.38 -4.04 6.85
N ASP A 76 -10.79 -3.96 5.64
CA ASP A 76 -9.38 -4.25 5.41
C ASP A 76 -8.47 -3.33 6.25
N TYR A 77 -8.77 -2.04 6.29
CA TYR A 77 -8.05 -1.09 7.15
C TYR A 77 -8.28 -1.33 8.64
N ARG A 78 -9.50 -1.68 9.05
CA ARG A 78 -9.81 -2.03 10.46
C ARG A 78 -9.04 -3.28 10.89
N ALA A 79 -9.03 -4.31 10.06
CA ALA A 79 -8.24 -5.52 10.31
C ALA A 79 -6.75 -5.19 10.44
N ALA A 80 -6.21 -4.38 9.51
CA ALA A 80 -4.81 -3.95 9.53
C ALA A 80 -4.43 -3.17 10.81
N ALA A 81 -5.38 -2.44 11.41
CA ALA A 81 -5.16 -1.69 12.65
C ALA A 81 -5.43 -2.51 13.94
N THR A 82 -5.95 -3.71 13.83
CA THR A 82 -6.35 -4.55 14.98
C THR A 82 -5.76 -5.95 14.88
N ILE A 83 -6.51 -6.88 14.33
CA ILE A 83 -6.17 -8.32 14.32
C ILE A 83 -4.86 -8.63 13.59
N ASP A 84 -4.56 -7.91 12.50
CA ASP A 84 -3.30 -8.10 11.77
C ASP A 84 -2.09 -7.69 12.61
N LEU A 85 -2.22 -6.63 13.43
CA LEU A 85 -1.14 -6.24 14.35
C LEU A 85 -0.89 -7.30 15.42
N GLU A 86 -1.95 -7.96 15.90
CA GLU A 86 -1.81 -9.07 16.85
C GLU A 86 -1.13 -10.27 16.19
N HIS A 87 -1.53 -10.63 14.98
CA HIS A 87 -0.91 -11.70 14.20
C HIS A 87 0.55 -11.39 13.89
N ASP A 88 0.84 -10.19 13.40
CA ASP A 88 2.21 -9.75 13.09
C ASP A 88 3.11 -9.79 14.34
N LYS A 89 2.59 -9.41 15.53
CA LYS A 89 3.32 -9.51 16.80
C LYS A 89 3.61 -10.96 17.19
N LYS A 90 2.63 -11.86 17.08
CA LYS A 90 2.81 -13.30 17.35
C LYS A 90 3.83 -13.92 16.40
N ASP A 91 3.82 -13.50 15.14
CA ASP A 91 4.64 -14.06 14.09
C ASP A 91 5.98 -13.33 13.88
N ARG A 92 6.29 -12.32 14.70
CA ARG A 92 7.51 -11.49 14.58
C ARG A 92 8.81 -12.30 14.49
N ASN A 93 8.88 -13.44 15.17
CA ASN A 93 10.07 -14.29 15.18
C ASN A 93 10.04 -15.38 14.09
N LYS A 94 8.93 -15.57 13.39
CA LYS A 94 8.84 -16.50 12.27
C LYS A 94 9.55 -15.92 11.06
N LYS A 95 10.37 -16.74 10.39
CA LYS A 95 11.14 -16.31 9.22
C LYS A 95 10.59 -16.94 7.96
N LEU A 96 10.38 -16.11 6.96
CA LEU A 96 10.01 -16.54 5.61
C LEU A 96 11.23 -17.21 4.96
N ASN A 97 11.02 -18.42 4.44
CA ASN A 97 12.09 -19.19 3.78
C ASN A 97 11.94 -19.22 2.25
N ILE A 98 11.38 -18.17 1.68
CA ILE A 98 11.20 -17.98 0.24
C ILE A 98 12.02 -16.78 -0.24
N PRO A 99 12.35 -16.69 -1.54
CA PRO A 99 12.91 -15.47 -2.12
C PRO A 99 11.93 -14.31 -1.99
N ILE A 100 12.44 -13.13 -1.62
CA ILE A 100 11.61 -11.93 -1.45
C ILE A 100 12.16 -10.81 -2.31
N GLN A 101 11.27 -10.18 -3.09
CA GLN A 101 11.54 -8.92 -3.76
C GLN A 101 10.67 -7.81 -3.16
N VAL A 102 11.28 -6.67 -2.89
CA VAL A 102 10.59 -5.47 -2.39
C VAL A 102 10.81 -4.33 -3.36
N LEU A 103 9.72 -3.79 -3.93
CA LEU A 103 9.74 -2.63 -4.79
C LEU A 103 8.91 -1.51 -4.14
N TRP A 104 9.43 -0.28 -4.18
CA TRP A 104 8.72 0.87 -3.61
C TRP A 104 8.94 2.13 -4.43
N GLY A 105 7.94 3.03 -4.40
CA GLY A 105 8.05 4.33 -5.04
C GLY A 105 8.97 5.27 -4.25
N LYS A 106 10.04 5.73 -4.87
CA LYS A 106 11.02 6.64 -4.26
C LYS A 106 10.41 7.92 -3.70
N LYS A 107 9.37 8.44 -4.39
CA LYS A 107 8.73 9.72 -4.08
C LYS A 107 7.57 9.59 -3.10
N GLY A 108 7.08 8.37 -2.87
CA GLY A 108 5.97 8.06 -1.97
C GLY A 108 6.35 8.12 -0.49
N VAL A 109 5.36 7.98 0.36
CA VAL A 109 5.53 7.97 1.82
C VAL A 109 6.51 6.87 2.25
N VAL A 110 6.34 5.67 1.68
CA VAL A 110 7.21 4.52 2.01
C VAL A 110 8.68 4.83 1.69
N GLY A 111 8.97 5.32 0.48
CA GLY A 111 10.34 5.64 0.08
C GLY A 111 10.98 6.78 0.86
N LYS A 112 10.17 7.70 1.38
CA LYS A 112 10.67 8.88 2.14
C LYS A 112 10.84 8.64 3.63
N GLN A 113 10.10 7.69 4.20
CA GLN A 113 10.01 7.54 5.65
C GLN A 113 10.49 6.18 6.16
N PHE A 114 10.59 5.17 5.30
CA PHE A 114 10.90 3.81 5.71
C PHE A 114 12.08 3.23 4.94
N ASN A 115 12.92 2.48 5.63
CA ASN A 115 13.92 1.63 5.01
C ASN A 115 13.30 0.25 4.72
N SER A 116 12.67 0.11 3.55
CA SER A 116 11.93 -1.11 3.18
C SER A 116 12.79 -2.37 3.24
N ILE A 117 14.06 -2.30 2.84
CA ILE A 117 14.98 -3.45 2.90
C ILE A 117 15.23 -3.86 4.36
N LYS A 118 15.57 -2.90 5.23
CA LYS A 118 15.84 -3.18 6.64
C LYS A 118 14.60 -3.75 7.36
N ILE A 119 13.41 -3.27 7.02
CA ILE A 119 12.16 -3.78 7.58
C ILE A 119 11.94 -5.22 7.15
N TRP A 120 11.96 -5.52 5.87
CA TRP A 120 11.74 -6.87 5.36
C TRP A 120 12.82 -7.87 5.78
N GLN A 121 14.07 -7.40 6.01
CA GLN A 121 15.15 -8.26 6.50
C GLN A 121 14.88 -8.81 7.91
N LYS A 122 13.99 -8.18 8.70
CA LYS A 122 13.55 -8.72 9.99
C LYS A 122 12.74 -10.01 9.85
N TYR A 123 12.12 -10.25 8.71
CA TYR A 123 11.18 -11.35 8.46
C TYR A 123 11.79 -12.50 7.66
N THR A 124 13.06 -12.44 7.29
CA THR A 124 13.75 -13.52 6.56
C THR A 124 15.23 -13.57 6.89
N ASN A 125 15.81 -14.79 6.83
CA ASN A 125 17.25 -15.01 6.87
C ASN A 125 17.89 -15.00 5.47
N LYS A 126 17.06 -14.91 4.41
CA LYS A 126 17.55 -14.83 3.02
C LYS A 126 17.80 -13.40 2.60
N LYS A 127 18.62 -13.24 1.55
CA LYS A 127 18.89 -11.94 0.96
C LYS A 127 17.60 -11.35 0.36
N ILE A 128 17.31 -10.10 0.69
CA ILE A 128 16.22 -9.34 0.08
C ILE A 128 16.69 -8.73 -1.25
N TYR A 129 15.89 -8.90 -2.29
CA TYR A 129 16.04 -8.21 -3.56
C TYR A 129 15.16 -6.96 -3.55
N GLY A 130 15.76 -5.79 -3.62
CA GLY A 130 14.99 -4.55 -3.53
C GLY A 130 15.43 -3.50 -4.52
N ALA A 131 14.47 -2.64 -4.93
CA ALA A 131 14.76 -1.49 -5.75
C ALA A 131 13.76 -0.36 -5.54
N GLU A 132 14.29 0.87 -5.55
CA GLU A 132 13.48 2.07 -5.68
C GLU A 132 12.99 2.22 -7.12
N ILE A 133 11.72 2.45 -7.29
CA ILE A 133 11.10 2.79 -8.57
C ILE A 133 10.93 4.31 -8.63
N ASN A 134 11.27 4.93 -9.76
CA ASN A 134 11.11 6.37 -9.94
C ASN A 134 9.63 6.76 -10.12
N SER A 135 8.87 6.60 -9.06
CA SER A 135 7.42 6.83 -8.98
C SER A 135 7.03 7.34 -7.60
N ASP A 136 5.77 7.67 -7.43
CA ASP A 136 5.12 7.84 -6.14
C ASP A 136 4.57 6.50 -5.64
N HIS A 137 3.31 6.43 -5.23
CA HIS A 137 2.70 5.26 -4.61
C HIS A 137 2.33 4.16 -5.61
N PHE A 138 1.84 4.53 -6.78
CA PHE A 138 1.29 3.60 -7.78
C PHE A 138 2.36 3.18 -8.79
N ILE A 139 3.33 2.37 -8.34
CA ILE A 139 4.51 2.01 -9.13
C ILE A 139 4.20 1.31 -10.48
N PRO A 140 3.17 0.43 -10.58
CA PRO A 140 2.84 -0.19 -11.87
C PRO A 140 2.31 0.80 -12.89
N GLU A 141 1.48 1.74 -12.48
CA GLU A 141 0.86 2.74 -13.34
C GLU A 141 1.82 3.87 -13.70
N GLU A 142 2.60 4.32 -12.72
CA GLU A 142 3.51 5.46 -12.90
C GLU A 142 4.80 5.09 -13.62
N SER A 143 5.30 3.87 -13.43
CA SER A 143 6.57 3.41 -13.99
C SER A 143 6.51 1.94 -14.42
N PRO A 144 5.59 1.56 -15.34
CA PRO A 144 5.36 0.16 -15.72
C PRO A 144 6.60 -0.51 -16.28
N LYS A 145 7.36 0.18 -17.15
CA LYS A 145 8.57 -0.38 -17.78
C LYS A 145 9.63 -0.74 -16.72
N GLN A 146 9.85 0.14 -15.74
CA GLN A 146 10.84 -0.10 -14.69
C GLN A 146 10.36 -1.22 -13.76
N THR A 147 9.08 -1.21 -13.38
CA THR A 147 8.46 -2.24 -12.55
C THR A 147 8.58 -3.62 -13.20
N ILE A 148 8.15 -3.75 -14.47
CA ILE A 148 8.22 -5.01 -15.23
C ILE A 148 9.67 -5.50 -15.35
N LYS A 149 10.65 -4.60 -15.59
CA LYS A 149 12.07 -4.99 -15.68
C LYS A 149 12.54 -5.67 -14.38
N HIS A 150 12.19 -5.10 -13.22
CA HIS A 150 12.57 -5.68 -11.93
C HIS A 150 11.85 -6.99 -11.65
N LEU A 151 10.55 -7.08 -11.93
CA LEU A 151 9.77 -8.31 -11.77
C LEU A 151 10.31 -9.44 -12.64
N LYS A 152 10.53 -9.18 -13.95
CA LYS A 152 11.11 -10.18 -14.87
C LYS A 152 12.46 -10.67 -14.38
N LYS A 153 13.38 -9.76 -13.98
CA LYS A 153 14.70 -10.15 -13.47
C LYS A 153 14.61 -11.03 -12.23
N PHE A 154 13.64 -10.78 -11.36
CA PHE A 154 13.43 -11.58 -10.17
C PHE A 154 12.84 -12.94 -10.49
N PHE A 155 11.73 -13.01 -11.20
CA PHE A 155 11.05 -14.27 -11.48
C PHE A 155 11.87 -15.20 -12.38
N LEU A 156 12.52 -14.70 -13.44
CA LEU A 156 13.38 -15.52 -14.31
C LEU A 156 14.57 -16.15 -13.59
N LYS A 157 14.87 -15.73 -12.37
CA LYS A 157 15.91 -16.35 -11.56
C LYS A 157 15.42 -17.61 -10.86
N TYR A 158 14.12 -17.82 -10.75
CA TYR A 158 13.51 -18.89 -9.97
C TYR A 158 12.56 -19.78 -10.81
N VAL A 159 12.48 -19.54 -12.09
CA VAL A 159 11.88 -20.39 -13.11
C VAL A 159 13.00 -21.07 -13.92
#